data_fba8db5952b3489053f4f4c51837a8ed
#
_entry.id   fba8db5952b3489053f4f4c51837a8ed
#
_cell.length_a   1.000
_cell.length_b   1.000
_cell.length_c   1.000
_cell.angle_alpha   90.00
_cell.angle_beta   90.00
_cell.angle_gamma   90.00
#
_symmetry.space_group_name_H-M   'P 1'
#
loop_
_entity.id
_entity.type
_entity.pdbx_description
1 polymer ?
#
loop_
_entity_poly.entity_id
_entity_poly.type
_entity_poly.pdbx_seq_one_letter_code
_entity_poly.pdbx_strand_id
1 'polypeptide(L)'
;MVKKTYLFLIIILISHSILSEGFVNKAEDYNITDYKSKRVNLVDLNGDYYLDIVLNNKWLLLNDNGKIFELKKDSNLNFNKKRKTVLSVFGDIDNDGDIDCYSGFTARYEDFDKENNKWVYNSKKDKGFRDRILLNDGTGKFRIIKTNISKRYAAPLGAVYLDFDRDGYIDLFQANDYRKYGILYGCYENILWKNINGKNFENINEKVGLETVREYGTSNSSRPSYGAGACDWNNDGKIDILSLSYGRQKNRLWKNNYPEKFTDISEKVYFDGDEIRHGKYPVWVDRGKEKEFRANGNTFSVAPMDYDNDGDIDLFVGEITHAWAGSSSDLSALLINTGKKNGYKFVRIKASDINFPRKRRKRIYKKHGIKLWNNGDLYVSWIDYNRDMLPDLIIGSSDYPDKQRLKIYKQLEDHSFKNVTDKLNINWEGVGGISVGDVDRDGDKDILVGKSFMRLNKKYRKKYLNGIDKNVAGLWINETENDNNWLGIFLRGKGENFSNKFGIGARVKIYTPDGTIQTREIYGGNGHCGQQNPPEILVGLKKNKKVEKVEIFWPNKNNSVQIIKNVKPNQYILIRENEKSVKQIF
;
A
#
# COMPACT_ATOMS: atom_id res chain seq x y z
N MET A 1 40.64 -72.79 8.68
CA MET A 1 39.46 -72.12 9.27
C MET A 1 39.79 -70.68 9.43
N VAL A 2 39.30 -69.87 8.50
CA VAL A 2 39.51 -68.41 8.51
C VAL A 2 38.22 -67.79 8.99
N LYS A 3 38.25 -67.15 10.17
CA LYS A 3 37.10 -66.37 10.70
C LYS A 3 37.03 -65.01 9.97
N LYS A 4 35.96 -64.81 9.22
CA LYS A 4 35.57 -63.51 8.69
C LYS A 4 34.87 -62.72 9.77
N THR A 5 35.50 -61.62 10.21
CA THR A 5 34.89 -60.61 11.09
C THR A 5 34.17 -59.63 10.23
N TYR A 6 32.84 -59.49 10.33
CA TYR A 6 32.05 -58.49 9.69
C TYR A 6 32.03 -57.25 10.59
N LEU A 7 32.61 -56.14 10.08
CA LEU A 7 32.53 -54.83 10.70
C LEU A 7 31.23 -54.15 10.25
N PHE A 8 30.24 -54.03 11.14
CA PHE A 8 29.04 -53.23 10.88
C PHE A 8 29.36 -51.75 11.07
N LEU A 9 29.42 -51.00 9.96
CA LEU A 9 29.50 -49.55 9.97
C LEU A 9 28.09 -48.98 10.18
N ILE A 10 27.77 -48.51 11.38
CA ILE A 10 26.54 -47.78 11.64
C ILE A 10 26.80 -46.34 11.16
N ILE A 11 26.26 -45.99 10.00
CA ILE A 11 26.19 -44.59 9.52
C ILE A 11 25.02 -43.96 10.26
N ILE A 12 25.31 -43.17 11.28
CA ILE A 12 24.32 -42.26 11.89
C ILE A 12 24.16 -41.09 10.92
N LEU A 13 23.12 -41.13 10.12
CA LEU A 13 22.62 -39.99 9.37
C LEU A 13 22.04 -38.99 10.37
N ILE A 14 22.85 -38.06 10.83
CA ILE A 14 22.36 -36.85 11.47
C ILE A 14 21.74 -36.01 10.33
N SER A 15 20.44 -36.15 10.12
CA SER A 15 19.68 -35.21 9.33
C SER A 15 19.70 -33.88 10.08
N HIS A 16 20.65 -33.04 9.77
CA HIS A 16 20.45 -31.59 10.02
C HIS A 16 19.29 -31.21 9.12
N SER A 17 18.12 -31.05 9.69
CA SER A 17 17.06 -30.31 9.02
C SER A 17 17.67 -28.95 8.69
N ILE A 18 18.01 -28.72 7.42
CA ILE A 18 18.30 -27.40 6.94
C ILE A 18 16.98 -26.66 7.12
N LEU A 19 16.92 -25.76 8.12
CA LEU A 19 15.77 -24.90 8.33
C LEU A 19 15.42 -24.27 6.98
N SER A 20 14.19 -24.48 6.53
CA SER A 20 13.69 -23.88 5.30
C SER A 20 13.64 -22.35 5.51
N GLU A 21 14.37 -21.60 4.70
CA GLU A 21 14.28 -20.14 4.74
C GLU A 21 13.73 -19.69 3.39
N GLY A 22 12.50 -19.19 3.38
CA GLY A 22 11.95 -18.63 2.16
C GLY A 22 10.46 -18.76 1.99
N PHE A 23 10.02 -18.33 0.83
CA PHE A 23 8.62 -18.34 0.43
C PHE A 23 8.35 -19.42 -0.63
N VAL A 24 7.20 -20.05 -0.53
CA VAL A 24 6.71 -21.03 -1.51
C VAL A 24 5.46 -20.49 -2.20
N ASN A 25 5.46 -20.51 -3.55
CA ASN A 25 4.28 -20.09 -4.29
C ASN A 25 3.23 -21.21 -4.32
N LYS A 26 2.20 -21.08 -3.52
CA LYS A 26 1.08 -22.02 -3.38
C LYS A 26 -0.17 -21.63 -4.18
N ALA A 27 -0.04 -20.71 -5.14
CA ALA A 27 -1.19 -20.21 -5.90
C ALA A 27 -2.00 -21.30 -6.61
N GLU A 28 -1.35 -22.37 -7.06
CA GLU A 28 -2.00 -23.53 -7.67
C GLU A 28 -2.72 -24.38 -6.63
N ASP A 29 -2.05 -24.68 -5.53
CA ASP A 29 -2.58 -25.50 -4.43
C ASP A 29 -3.82 -24.84 -3.79
N TYR A 30 -3.84 -23.51 -3.76
CA TYR A 30 -4.94 -22.71 -3.20
C TYR A 30 -6.01 -22.30 -4.22
N ASN A 31 -6.03 -22.87 -5.44
CA ASN A 31 -7.03 -22.64 -6.49
C ASN A 31 -7.16 -21.20 -7.02
N ILE A 32 -6.11 -20.37 -6.91
CA ILE A 32 -6.21 -18.97 -7.35
C ILE A 32 -5.73 -18.73 -8.80
N THR A 33 -5.15 -19.73 -9.46
CA THR A 33 -4.55 -19.60 -10.80
C THR A 33 -5.54 -19.53 -11.95
N ASP A 34 -6.81 -19.83 -11.73
CA ASP A 34 -7.85 -19.75 -12.76
C ASP A 34 -8.26 -18.32 -13.10
N TYR A 35 -7.85 -17.36 -12.28
CA TYR A 35 -8.28 -15.98 -12.38
C TYR A 35 -7.16 -15.07 -12.86
N LYS A 36 -7.38 -14.39 -14.00
CA LYS A 36 -6.45 -13.34 -14.43
C LYS A 36 -6.40 -12.25 -13.39
N SER A 37 -5.22 -11.94 -12.89
CA SER A 37 -5.05 -10.99 -11.81
C SER A 37 -3.92 -10.00 -12.04
N LYS A 38 -4.28 -8.72 -12.10
CA LYS A 38 -3.36 -7.59 -12.08
C LYS A 38 -3.43 -6.84 -10.75
N ARG A 39 -4.61 -6.78 -10.13
CA ARG A 39 -4.88 -6.11 -8.86
C ARG A 39 -5.22 -7.18 -7.84
N VAL A 40 -4.72 -7.02 -6.64
CA VAL A 40 -4.90 -7.99 -5.57
C VAL A 40 -5.12 -7.28 -4.25
N ASN A 41 -5.99 -7.83 -3.41
CA ASN A 41 -6.18 -7.41 -2.04
C ASN A 41 -6.41 -8.66 -1.17
N LEU A 42 -5.84 -8.63 0.03
CA LEU A 42 -6.16 -9.53 1.14
C LEU A 42 -7.09 -8.77 2.09
N VAL A 43 -8.23 -9.34 2.43
CA VAL A 43 -9.25 -8.71 3.27
C VAL A 43 -10.22 -9.75 3.79
N ASP A 44 -10.60 -9.71 5.06
CA ASP A 44 -11.64 -10.54 5.65
C ASP A 44 -13.02 -9.96 5.30
N LEU A 45 -13.76 -10.60 4.40
CA LEU A 45 -15.06 -10.13 3.88
C LEU A 45 -16.25 -10.94 4.40
N ASN A 46 -16.01 -12.02 5.12
CA ASN A 46 -17.07 -12.84 5.73
C ASN A 46 -17.04 -12.84 7.26
N GLY A 47 -16.09 -12.10 7.87
CA GLY A 47 -16.02 -11.87 9.31
C GLY A 47 -15.47 -13.07 10.11
N ASP A 48 -14.80 -14.03 9.47
CA ASP A 48 -14.27 -15.23 10.09
C ASP A 48 -12.82 -15.11 10.59
N TYR A 49 -12.21 -13.93 10.41
CA TYR A 49 -10.83 -13.58 10.71
C TYR A 49 -9.78 -14.23 9.79
N TYR A 50 -10.12 -15.06 8.81
CA TYR A 50 -9.21 -15.46 7.74
C TYR A 50 -9.25 -14.44 6.60
N LEU A 51 -8.12 -14.26 5.92
CA LEU A 51 -8.03 -13.29 4.84
C LEU A 51 -8.50 -13.87 3.52
N ASP A 52 -9.56 -13.30 2.96
CA ASP A 52 -10.05 -13.60 1.63
C ASP A 52 -9.20 -12.90 0.56
N ILE A 53 -9.34 -13.34 -0.68
CA ILE A 53 -8.63 -12.79 -1.83
C ILE A 53 -9.59 -12.10 -2.77
N VAL A 54 -9.30 -10.81 -3.10
CA VAL A 54 -9.96 -10.09 -4.18
C VAL A 54 -9.01 -9.91 -5.36
N LEU A 55 -9.38 -10.46 -6.53
CA LEU A 55 -8.59 -10.41 -7.76
C LEU A 55 -9.22 -9.50 -8.80
N ASN A 56 -8.44 -8.54 -9.33
CA ASN A 56 -8.85 -7.56 -10.35
C ASN A 56 -10.09 -6.74 -9.97
N ASN A 57 -10.32 -6.52 -8.67
CA ASN A 57 -11.54 -5.83 -8.18
C ASN A 57 -12.83 -6.49 -8.72
N LYS A 58 -12.82 -7.80 -8.86
CA LYS A 58 -13.87 -8.54 -9.56
C LYS A 58 -14.18 -9.90 -8.94
N TRP A 59 -13.14 -10.68 -8.69
CA TRP A 59 -13.26 -12.04 -8.22
C TRP A 59 -13.01 -12.06 -6.72
N LEU A 60 -13.99 -12.49 -5.95
CA LEU A 60 -13.86 -12.75 -4.52
C LEU A 60 -13.70 -14.25 -4.32
N LEU A 61 -12.63 -14.63 -3.66
CA LEU A 61 -12.34 -15.99 -3.25
C LEU A 61 -12.30 -16.00 -1.72
N LEU A 62 -13.22 -16.72 -1.11
CA LEU A 62 -13.30 -16.89 0.34
C LEU A 62 -12.27 -17.92 0.79
N ASN A 63 -11.60 -17.64 1.90
CA ASN A 63 -10.63 -18.49 2.54
C ASN A 63 -11.35 -19.54 3.42
N ASP A 64 -11.11 -20.82 3.19
CA ASP A 64 -11.60 -21.89 4.07
C ASP A 64 -10.53 -22.26 5.09
N ASN A 65 -10.49 -21.56 6.21
CA ASN A 65 -9.63 -21.85 7.36
C ASN A 65 -8.13 -22.00 7.02
N GLY A 66 -7.62 -21.15 6.11
CA GLY A 66 -6.22 -21.16 5.70
C GLY A 66 -5.81 -22.30 4.74
N LYS A 67 -6.76 -23.11 4.26
CA LYS A 67 -6.47 -24.33 3.49
C LYS A 67 -6.67 -24.18 1.99
N ILE A 68 -7.70 -23.47 1.58
CA ILE A 68 -8.09 -23.34 0.17
C ILE A 68 -8.95 -22.08 -0.03
N PHE A 69 -8.99 -21.60 -1.27
CA PHE A 69 -9.85 -20.48 -1.62
C PHE A 69 -10.99 -20.91 -2.54
N GLU A 70 -12.21 -20.50 -2.21
CA GLU A 70 -13.41 -20.81 -2.96
C GLU A 70 -14.05 -19.55 -3.58
N LEU A 71 -14.43 -19.63 -4.87
CA LEU A 71 -15.08 -18.51 -5.55
C LEU A 71 -16.47 -18.21 -4.97
N LYS A 72 -16.64 -17.01 -4.45
CA LYS A 72 -17.96 -16.45 -4.07
C LYS A 72 -18.70 -15.98 -5.33
N LYS A 73 -19.50 -16.85 -5.94
CA LYS A 73 -20.16 -16.61 -7.23
C LYS A 73 -21.19 -15.46 -7.20
N ASP A 74 -21.85 -15.27 -6.08
CA ASP A 74 -22.89 -14.25 -5.86
C ASP A 74 -22.37 -12.99 -5.14
N SER A 75 -21.06 -12.79 -5.11
CA SER A 75 -20.44 -11.64 -4.42
C SER A 75 -20.95 -10.28 -4.91
N ASN A 76 -21.37 -10.18 -6.18
CA ASN A 76 -21.77 -8.92 -6.84
C ASN A 76 -20.69 -7.83 -6.85
N LEU A 77 -19.46 -8.13 -6.48
CA LEU A 77 -18.34 -7.18 -6.52
C LEU A 77 -18.11 -6.65 -7.95
N ASN A 78 -18.33 -7.48 -8.97
CA ASN A 78 -18.27 -7.10 -10.38
C ASN A 78 -19.63 -6.69 -10.93
N PHE A 79 -20.21 -5.61 -10.41
CA PHE A 79 -21.53 -5.11 -10.83
C PHE A 79 -21.57 -4.56 -12.27
N ASN A 80 -20.44 -4.25 -12.88
CA ASN A 80 -20.38 -3.75 -14.26
C ASN A 80 -19.56 -4.64 -15.16
N LYS A 81 -20.21 -5.60 -15.83
CA LYS A 81 -19.56 -6.54 -16.76
C LYS A 81 -18.93 -5.85 -17.99
N LYS A 82 -19.38 -4.64 -18.36
CA LYS A 82 -18.95 -3.92 -19.56
C LYS A 82 -17.64 -3.16 -19.37
N ARG A 83 -17.28 -2.79 -18.13
CA ARG A 83 -16.05 -2.05 -17.83
C ARG A 83 -15.40 -2.56 -16.56
N LYS A 84 -14.06 -2.55 -16.55
CA LYS A 84 -13.28 -2.98 -15.40
C LYS A 84 -13.16 -1.84 -14.40
N THR A 85 -13.42 -2.12 -13.15
CA THR A 85 -13.01 -1.30 -12.01
C THR A 85 -11.50 -1.09 -12.05
N VAL A 86 -11.03 0.12 -11.78
CA VAL A 86 -9.60 0.45 -11.80
C VAL A 86 -8.97 0.16 -10.46
N LEU A 87 -9.69 0.47 -9.39
CA LEU A 87 -9.26 0.24 -8.01
C LEU A 87 -10.46 -0.13 -7.14
N SER A 88 -10.18 -0.82 -6.05
CA SER A 88 -11.09 -1.01 -4.92
C SER A 88 -10.31 -0.80 -3.63
N VAL A 89 -10.92 -0.15 -2.65
CA VAL A 89 -10.44 -0.09 -1.27
C VAL A 89 -11.56 -0.52 -0.33
N PHE A 90 -11.19 -1.15 0.76
CA PHE A 90 -12.08 -1.86 1.67
C PHE A 90 -12.06 -1.24 3.06
N GLY A 91 -13.22 -1.14 3.70
CA GLY A 91 -13.39 -0.61 5.05
C GLY A 91 -14.86 -0.59 5.43
N ASP A 92 -15.17 -0.63 6.71
CA ASP A 92 -16.54 -0.60 7.23
C ASP A 92 -17.09 0.83 7.15
N ILE A 93 -17.92 1.08 6.15
CA ILE A 93 -18.43 2.41 5.80
C ILE A 93 -19.61 2.83 6.68
N ASP A 94 -20.49 1.88 7.04
CA ASP A 94 -21.73 2.18 7.76
C ASP A 94 -21.74 1.73 9.23
N ASN A 95 -20.57 1.26 9.71
CA ASN A 95 -20.36 0.83 11.09
C ASN A 95 -21.19 -0.38 11.51
N ASP A 96 -21.56 -1.25 10.57
CA ASP A 96 -22.29 -2.48 10.88
C ASP A 96 -21.36 -3.64 11.31
N GLY A 97 -20.06 -3.51 11.11
CA GLY A 97 -19.04 -4.49 11.48
C GLY A 97 -18.53 -5.32 10.31
N ASP A 98 -19.08 -5.12 9.12
CA ASP A 98 -18.71 -5.80 7.89
C ASP A 98 -17.84 -4.90 7.01
N ILE A 99 -16.87 -5.46 6.31
CA ILE A 99 -15.99 -4.65 5.46
C ILE A 99 -16.63 -4.43 4.09
N ASP A 100 -16.87 -3.17 3.77
CA ASP A 100 -17.46 -2.65 2.53
C ASP A 100 -16.40 -2.30 1.48
N CYS A 101 -16.86 -1.82 0.31
CA CYS A 101 -15.99 -1.50 -0.81
C CYS A 101 -16.32 -0.15 -1.49
N TYR A 102 -15.32 0.71 -1.63
CA TYR A 102 -15.33 1.74 -2.66
C TYR A 102 -14.75 1.18 -3.95
N SER A 103 -15.47 1.33 -5.05
CA SER A 103 -15.10 0.86 -6.38
C SER A 103 -14.95 2.01 -7.36
N GLY A 104 -13.73 2.28 -7.79
CA GLY A 104 -13.36 3.42 -8.63
C GLY A 104 -13.26 3.10 -10.12
N PHE A 105 -13.78 4.00 -10.96
CA PHE A 105 -13.76 3.88 -12.41
C PHE A 105 -13.10 5.08 -13.08
N THR A 106 -12.19 4.86 -13.99
CA THR A 106 -11.69 5.94 -14.85
C THR A 106 -12.74 6.35 -15.87
N ALA A 107 -13.36 7.50 -15.67
CA ALA A 107 -14.42 8.07 -16.49
C ALA A 107 -14.03 9.46 -16.98
N ARG A 108 -13.31 9.53 -18.11
CA ARG A 108 -12.84 10.78 -18.73
C ARG A 108 -13.83 11.22 -19.80
N TYR A 109 -14.76 12.10 -19.43
CA TYR A 109 -15.86 12.56 -20.28
C TYR A 109 -15.74 14.03 -20.69
N GLU A 110 -14.55 14.59 -20.65
CA GLU A 110 -14.28 15.96 -21.05
C GLU A 110 -13.36 16.02 -22.25
N ASP A 111 -13.50 17.06 -23.06
CA ASP A 111 -12.56 17.48 -24.09
C ASP A 111 -11.99 18.84 -23.76
N PHE A 112 -10.76 19.08 -24.19
CA PHE A 112 -10.14 20.38 -24.05
C PHE A 112 -10.50 21.26 -25.25
N ASP A 113 -11.26 22.31 -25.00
CA ASP A 113 -11.56 23.38 -25.93
C ASP A 113 -10.34 24.32 -26.00
N LYS A 114 -9.60 24.23 -27.12
CA LYS A 114 -8.37 25.01 -27.31
C LYS A 114 -8.63 26.49 -27.53
N GLU A 115 -9.77 26.85 -28.12
CA GLU A 115 -10.13 28.22 -28.44
C GLU A 115 -10.44 29.00 -27.14
N ASN A 116 -11.21 28.36 -26.25
CA ASN A 116 -11.61 29.00 -24.99
C ASN A 116 -10.72 28.57 -23.80
N ASN A 117 -9.65 27.82 -24.04
CA ASN A 117 -8.70 27.32 -23.02
C ASN A 117 -9.37 26.67 -21.80
N LYS A 118 -10.41 25.87 -22.01
CA LYS A 118 -11.20 25.24 -20.95
C LYS A 118 -11.56 23.79 -21.24
N TRP A 119 -11.85 23.04 -20.19
CA TRP A 119 -12.38 21.67 -20.27
C TRP A 119 -13.90 21.71 -20.39
N VAL A 120 -14.44 20.96 -21.37
CA VAL A 120 -15.88 20.92 -21.65
C VAL A 120 -16.36 19.47 -21.60
N TYR A 121 -17.45 19.26 -20.87
CA TYR A 121 -18.10 17.96 -20.82
C TYR A 121 -18.62 17.53 -22.20
N ASN A 122 -18.34 16.27 -22.56
CA ASN A 122 -18.77 15.66 -23.81
C ASN A 122 -19.74 14.52 -23.54
N SER A 123 -21.03 14.80 -23.68
CA SER A 123 -22.11 13.83 -23.45
C SER A 123 -22.00 12.58 -24.35
N LYS A 124 -21.46 12.70 -25.58
CA LYS A 124 -21.24 11.56 -26.48
C LYS A 124 -20.22 10.55 -25.95
N LYS A 125 -19.32 10.97 -25.08
CA LYS A 125 -18.34 10.10 -24.43
C LYS A 125 -18.88 9.47 -23.15
N ASP A 126 -19.90 10.05 -22.54
CA ASP A 126 -20.44 9.57 -21.26
C ASP A 126 -21.21 8.26 -21.46
N LYS A 127 -20.65 7.21 -20.92
CA LYS A 127 -21.22 5.85 -20.92
C LYS A 127 -21.84 5.47 -19.59
N GLY A 128 -22.09 6.44 -18.71
CA GLY A 128 -22.68 6.23 -17.40
C GLY A 128 -21.79 5.56 -16.36
N PHE A 129 -20.48 5.45 -16.63
CA PHE A 129 -19.57 4.90 -15.64
C PHE A 129 -19.29 5.92 -14.54
N ARG A 130 -19.50 5.51 -13.31
CA ARG A 130 -19.31 6.31 -12.10
C ARG A 130 -18.73 5.42 -11.01
N ASP A 131 -18.02 6.03 -10.09
CA ASP A 131 -17.59 5.36 -8.87
C ASP A 131 -18.78 4.88 -8.03
N ARG A 132 -18.59 3.86 -7.22
CA ARG A 132 -19.65 3.23 -6.43
C ARG A 132 -19.19 2.90 -5.03
N ILE A 133 -20.12 2.98 -4.11
CA ILE A 133 -20.05 2.36 -2.79
C ILE A 133 -20.87 1.07 -2.84
N LEU A 134 -20.27 0.00 -2.37
CA LEU A 134 -20.85 -1.33 -2.26
C LEU A 134 -20.82 -1.73 -0.79
N LEU A 135 -21.98 -1.94 -0.20
CA LEU A 135 -22.09 -2.45 1.17
C LEU A 135 -22.14 -3.98 1.15
N ASN A 136 -21.38 -4.58 2.02
CA ASN A 136 -21.32 -6.01 2.28
C ASN A 136 -22.51 -6.42 3.20
N ASP A 137 -22.85 -7.68 3.24
CA ASP A 137 -23.84 -8.24 4.17
C ASP A 137 -23.19 -9.21 5.19
N GLY A 138 -21.89 -9.10 5.38
CA GLY A 138 -21.11 -9.96 6.26
C GLY A 138 -20.82 -11.36 5.71
N THR A 139 -21.23 -11.66 4.48
CA THR A 139 -20.98 -12.94 3.82
C THR A 139 -20.14 -12.82 2.54
N GLY A 140 -19.61 -11.64 2.26
CA GLY A 140 -18.94 -11.33 0.99
C GLY A 140 -19.88 -11.05 -0.18
N LYS A 141 -21.16 -10.78 0.08
CA LYS A 141 -22.13 -10.40 -0.94
C LYS A 141 -22.44 -8.91 -0.85
N PHE A 142 -22.20 -8.22 -1.95
CA PHE A 142 -22.26 -6.76 -2.01
C PHE A 142 -23.56 -6.25 -2.67
N ARG A 143 -24.06 -5.11 -2.17
CA ARG A 143 -25.11 -4.31 -2.77
C ARG A 143 -24.64 -2.89 -3.02
N ILE A 144 -25.00 -2.30 -4.15
CA ILE A 144 -24.68 -0.91 -4.48
C ILE A 144 -25.62 0.03 -3.72
N ILE A 145 -25.06 1.08 -3.12
CA ILE A 145 -25.84 2.22 -2.63
C ILE A 145 -25.63 3.47 -3.50
N LYS A 146 -26.66 4.29 -3.58
CA LYS A 146 -26.62 5.58 -4.29
C LYS A 146 -26.09 6.65 -3.36
N THR A 147 -24.95 7.25 -3.71
CA THR A 147 -24.31 8.33 -2.95
C THR A 147 -23.93 9.48 -3.87
N ASN A 148 -23.47 10.60 -3.31
CA ASN A 148 -22.96 11.72 -4.11
C ASN A 148 -21.70 11.36 -4.91
N ILE A 149 -20.92 10.39 -4.44
CA ILE A 149 -19.78 9.82 -5.20
C ILE A 149 -20.26 9.34 -6.57
N SER A 150 -21.41 8.66 -6.63
CA SER A 150 -21.96 8.11 -7.87
C SER A 150 -22.57 9.14 -8.82
N LYS A 151 -22.65 10.41 -8.43
CA LYS A 151 -23.12 11.50 -9.30
C LYS A 151 -21.99 12.13 -10.11
N ARG A 152 -20.72 11.96 -9.69
CA ARG A 152 -19.55 12.53 -10.37
C ARG A 152 -18.88 11.50 -11.26
N TYR A 153 -18.17 12.00 -12.26
CA TYR A 153 -17.19 11.25 -13.04
C TYR A 153 -15.79 11.77 -12.72
N ALA A 154 -14.85 10.86 -12.63
CA ALA A 154 -13.47 11.15 -12.26
C ALA A 154 -12.52 10.11 -12.87
N ALA A 155 -11.25 10.19 -12.54
CA ALA A 155 -10.25 9.22 -12.95
C ALA A 155 -9.40 8.79 -11.74
N PRO A 156 -10.00 8.12 -10.74
CA PRO A 156 -9.27 7.72 -9.55
C PRO A 156 -8.17 6.70 -9.90
N LEU A 157 -6.98 6.92 -9.35
CA LEU A 157 -5.86 6.00 -9.42
C LEU A 157 -5.26 5.70 -8.04
N GLY A 158 -5.65 6.45 -7.01
CA GLY A 158 -5.38 6.18 -5.61
C GLY A 158 -6.63 6.46 -4.78
N ALA A 159 -6.77 5.75 -3.68
CA ALA A 159 -7.79 6.00 -2.67
C ALA A 159 -7.32 5.46 -1.32
N VAL A 160 -7.73 6.13 -0.25
CA VAL A 160 -7.43 5.71 1.11
C VAL A 160 -8.61 6.08 2.02
N TYR A 161 -8.96 5.16 2.93
CA TYR A 161 -9.88 5.46 4.01
C TYR A 161 -9.14 6.07 5.20
N LEU A 162 -9.78 7.03 5.85
CA LEU A 162 -9.32 7.69 7.06
C LEU A 162 -10.55 8.26 7.80
N ASP A 163 -10.44 8.44 9.10
CA ASP A 163 -11.43 9.16 9.90
C ASP A 163 -10.81 10.52 10.27
N PHE A 164 -10.93 11.52 9.34
CA PHE A 164 -10.17 12.77 9.49
C PHE A 164 -10.70 13.66 10.61
N ASP A 165 -12.01 13.60 10.93
CA ASP A 165 -12.62 14.42 11.99
C ASP A 165 -12.96 13.61 13.25
N ARG A 166 -12.59 12.35 13.25
CA ARG A 166 -12.70 11.41 14.39
C ARG A 166 -14.14 11.28 14.92
N ASP A 167 -15.09 11.26 13.98
CA ASP A 167 -16.50 11.06 14.32
C ASP A 167 -16.90 9.57 14.40
N GLY A 168 -15.99 8.67 14.06
CA GLY A 168 -16.16 7.23 14.12
C GLY A 168 -16.66 6.60 12.82
N TYR A 169 -16.85 7.40 11.77
CA TYR A 169 -17.09 6.93 10.40
C TYR A 169 -15.85 7.16 9.55
N ILE A 170 -15.47 6.16 8.77
CA ILE A 170 -14.34 6.33 7.85
C ILE A 170 -14.75 7.17 6.64
N ASP A 171 -13.91 8.16 6.34
CA ASP A 171 -14.00 9.04 5.18
C ASP A 171 -13.15 8.49 4.04
N LEU A 172 -13.26 9.08 2.85
CA LEU A 172 -12.51 8.62 1.68
C LEU A 172 -11.73 9.78 1.04
N PHE A 173 -10.40 9.67 1.00
CA PHE A 173 -9.60 10.52 0.13
C PHE A 173 -9.38 9.83 -1.22
N GLN A 174 -9.81 10.49 -2.30
CA GLN A 174 -9.75 10.03 -3.68
C GLN A 174 -8.71 10.82 -4.46
N ALA A 175 -7.64 10.15 -4.90
CA ALA A 175 -6.58 10.73 -5.74
C ALA A 175 -6.87 10.51 -7.22
N ASN A 176 -6.93 11.59 -8.00
CA ASN A 176 -7.37 11.58 -9.39
C ASN A 176 -6.28 11.93 -10.39
N ASP A 177 -6.36 11.30 -11.54
CA ASP A 177 -5.45 11.40 -12.68
C ASP A 177 -5.81 12.57 -13.62
N TYR A 178 -5.04 12.68 -14.72
CA TYR A 178 -5.29 13.60 -15.82
C TYR A 178 -6.69 13.44 -16.42
N ARG A 179 -7.29 14.58 -16.80
CA ARG A 179 -8.45 14.61 -17.71
C ARG A 179 -8.08 14.02 -19.07
N LYS A 180 -6.93 14.41 -19.60
CA LYS A 180 -6.32 13.81 -20.78
C LYS A 180 -4.80 13.89 -20.70
N TYR A 181 -4.14 12.74 -20.78
CA TYR A 181 -2.68 12.69 -20.76
C TYR A 181 -2.07 13.46 -21.93
N GLY A 182 -1.04 14.26 -21.67
CA GLY A 182 -0.30 15.01 -22.68
C GLY A 182 -0.94 16.32 -23.13
N ILE A 183 -2.13 16.67 -22.68
CA ILE A 183 -2.74 17.99 -22.89
C ILE A 183 -2.72 18.76 -21.61
N LEU A 184 -1.89 19.82 -21.56
CA LEU A 184 -1.71 20.66 -20.38
C LEU A 184 -1.73 19.78 -19.11
N TYR A 185 -1.41 20.25 -17.97
CA TYR A 185 -1.48 19.41 -16.75
C TYR A 185 -2.89 19.36 -16.16
N GLY A 186 -3.93 19.53 -16.99
CA GLY A 186 -5.32 19.44 -16.58
C GLY A 186 -5.64 18.08 -15.98
N CYS A 187 -5.94 18.06 -14.69
CA CYS A 187 -6.32 16.88 -13.94
C CYS A 187 -7.70 17.05 -13.31
N TYR A 188 -8.26 15.95 -12.87
CA TYR A 188 -9.38 16.01 -11.93
C TYR A 188 -8.86 16.38 -10.55
N GLU A 189 -9.69 17.05 -9.76
CA GLU A 189 -9.38 17.37 -8.36
C GLU A 189 -9.24 16.08 -7.56
N ASN A 190 -8.28 16.03 -6.65
CA ASN A 190 -8.34 15.07 -5.56
C ASN A 190 -9.47 15.47 -4.61
N ILE A 191 -10.18 14.53 -4.04
CA ILE A 191 -11.39 14.81 -3.27
C ILE A 191 -11.33 14.13 -1.92
N LEU A 192 -11.57 14.89 -0.87
CA LEU A 192 -11.91 14.36 0.43
C LEU A 192 -13.44 14.27 0.54
N TRP A 193 -13.92 13.07 0.57
CA TRP A 193 -15.30 12.71 0.75
C TRP A 193 -15.58 12.44 2.23
N LYS A 194 -16.29 13.36 2.90
CA LYS A 194 -16.77 13.11 4.26
C LYS A 194 -17.92 12.11 4.21
N ASN A 195 -17.80 11.07 5.02
CA ASN A 195 -18.87 10.10 5.24
C ASN A 195 -19.98 10.72 6.11
N ILE A 196 -21.21 10.62 5.68
CA ILE A 196 -22.37 11.11 6.40
C ILE A 196 -23.14 9.92 6.95
N ASN A 197 -22.74 9.48 8.15
CA ASN A 197 -23.36 8.42 8.94
C ASN A 197 -23.59 7.11 8.14
N GLY A 198 -22.60 6.69 7.33
CA GLY A 198 -22.68 5.46 6.53
C GLY A 198 -23.63 5.48 5.33
N LYS A 199 -24.34 6.59 5.10
CA LYS A 199 -25.44 6.65 4.11
C LYS A 199 -25.10 7.44 2.85
N ASN A 200 -24.22 8.42 2.95
CA ASN A 200 -23.85 9.29 1.84
C ASN A 200 -22.45 9.87 2.05
N PHE A 201 -21.94 10.55 1.05
CA PHE A 201 -20.64 11.23 1.09
C PHE A 201 -20.79 12.67 0.60
N GLU A 202 -20.09 13.60 1.25
CA GLU A 202 -20.03 15.01 0.88
C GLU A 202 -18.61 15.39 0.48
N ASN A 203 -18.44 16.06 -0.68
CA ASN A 203 -17.17 16.67 -1.04
C ASN A 203 -16.94 17.90 -0.18
N ILE A 204 -15.92 17.86 0.67
CA ILE A 204 -15.64 18.90 1.64
C ILE A 204 -14.38 19.72 1.33
N ASN A 205 -13.76 19.57 0.14
CA ASN A 205 -12.52 20.23 -0.23
C ASN A 205 -12.52 21.73 0.09
N GLU A 206 -13.58 22.45 -0.30
CA GLU A 206 -13.68 23.89 -0.05
C GLU A 206 -13.77 24.22 1.43
N LYS A 207 -14.51 23.42 2.20
CA LYS A 207 -14.67 23.61 3.65
C LYS A 207 -13.35 23.46 4.39
N VAL A 208 -12.55 22.47 3.99
CA VAL A 208 -11.27 22.13 4.66
C VAL A 208 -10.03 22.66 3.94
N GLY A 209 -10.19 23.41 2.84
CA GLY A 209 -9.09 24.08 2.15
C GLY A 209 -8.21 23.19 1.27
N LEU A 210 -8.67 21.98 0.90
CA LEU A 210 -7.95 21.08 0.00
C LEU A 210 -8.15 21.48 -1.46
N GLU A 211 -7.04 21.57 -2.23
CA GLU A 211 -7.02 21.75 -3.70
C GLU A 211 -8.09 22.70 -4.25
N THR A 212 -8.19 23.87 -3.64
CA THR A 212 -9.24 24.85 -3.96
C THR A 212 -8.99 25.63 -5.24
N VAL A 213 -7.77 25.57 -5.81
CA VAL A 213 -7.38 26.31 -7.01
C VAL A 213 -7.27 25.36 -8.19
N ARG A 214 -8.06 25.60 -9.23
CA ARG A 214 -8.10 24.81 -10.47
C ARG A 214 -7.16 25.34 -11.55
N GLU A 215 -6.50 26.46 -11.32
CA GLU A 215 -5.61 27.07 -12.30
C GLU A 215 -4.32 26.30 -12.47
N TYR A 216 -3.94 26.13 -13.73
CA TYR A 216 -2.73 25.43 -14.11
C TYR A 216 -1.47 26.17 -13.67
N GLY A 217 -0.54 25.45 -13.04
CA GLY A 217 0.82 25.96 -12.78
C GLY A 217 0.99 26.79 -11.52
N THR A 218 -0.04 26.93 -10.68
CA THR A 218 0.08 27.54 -9.36
C THR A 218 0.43 26.50 -8.28
N SER A 219 1.01 26.94 -7.17
CA SER A 219 1.33 26.07 -6.03
C SER A 219 0.11 25.35 -5.45
N ASN A 220 -1.08 25.96 -5.58
CA ASN A 220 -2.35 25.44 -5.06
C ASN A 220 -3.20 24.71 -6.10
N SER A 221 -2.70 24.54 -7.33
CA SER A 221 -3.46 23.86 -8.38
C SER A 221 -3.61 22.38 -8.10
N SER A 222 -4.72 21.81 -8.54
CA SER A 222 -4.90 20.36 -8.58
C SER A 222 -3.77 19.70 -9.38
N ARG A 223 -3.30 18.54 -8.91
CA ARG A 223 -2.21 17.78 -9.53
C ARG A 223 -2.68 16.39 -9.88
N PRO A 224 -2.25 15.83 -11.02
CA PRO A 224 -2.56 14.44 -11.32
C PRO A 224 -1.91 13.56 -10.25
N SER A 225 -2.72 12.82 -9.52
CA SER A 225 -2.25 11.95 -8.44
C SER A 225 -2.49 10.50 -8.80
N TYR A 226 -1.47 9.66 -8.59
CA TYR A 226 -1.48 8.25 -8.94
C TYR A 226 -1.55 7.33 -7.75
N GLY A 227 -1.39 7.88 -6.56
CA GLY A 227 -1.53 7.18 -5.31
C GLY A 227 -1.98 8.11 -4.18
N ALA A 228 -2.41 7.51 -3.10
CA ALA A 228 -2.81 8.17 -1.86
C ALA A 228 -2.29 7.38 -0.66
N GLY A 229 -2.08 8.05 0.45
CA GLY A 229 -1.78 7.46 1.75
C GLY A 229 -2.33 8.34 2.86
N ALA A 230 -2.39 7.81 4.07
CA ALA A 230 -2.77 8.56 5.25
C ALA A 230 -2.05 7.98 6.47
N CYS A 231 -1.53 8.85 7.34
CA CYS A 231 -0.90 8.48 8.61
C CYS A 231 -0.87 9.71 9.54
N ASP A 232 -0.68 9.49 10.83
CA ASP A 232 -0.37 10.55 11.78
C ASP A 232 1.15 10.77 11.81
N TRP A 233 1.68 11.57 10.85
CA TRP A 233 3.12 11.75 10.66
C TRP A 233 3.81 12.54 11.78
N ASN A 234 3.06 13.33 12.56
CA ASN A 234 3.59 14.23 13.58
C ASN A 234 3.15 13.86 15.01
N ASN A 235 2.58 12.70 15.19
CA ASN A 235 2.16 12.16 16.50
C ASN A 235 1.16 13.08 17.23
N ASP A 236 0.29 13.84 16.51
CA ASP A 236 -0.71 14.72 17.13
C ASP A 236 -2.10 14.06 17.29
N GLY A 237 -2.23 12.79 16.87
CA GLY A 237 -3.45 11.99 16.94
C GLY A 237 -4.47 12.28 15.86
N LYS A 238 -4.11 13.08 14.85
CA LYS A 238 -4.94 13.37 13.67
C LYS A 238 -4.31 12.76 12.43
N ILE A 239 -5.11 12.12 11.63
CA ILE A 239 -4.61 11.49 10.41
C ILE A 239 -4.44 12.53 9.30
N ASP A 240 -3.22 12.61 8.78
CA ASP A 240 -2.82 13.49 7.68
C ASP A 240 -2.95 12.78 6.33
N ILE A 241 -3.02 13.55 5.24
CA ILE A 241 -3.22 13.01 3.89
C ILE A 241 -1.94 13.16 3.07
N LEU A 242 -1.52 12.07 2.45
CA LEU A 242 -0.41 11.99 1.51
C LEU A 242 -0.95 11.86 0.08
N SER A 243 -0.81 12.91 -0.72
CA SER A 243 -1.19 12.91 -2.13
C SER A 243 0.05 12.74 -3.01
N LEU A 244 0.08 11.65 -3.79
CA LEU A 244 1.25 11.21 -4.55
C LEU A 244 1.14 11.66 -6.00
N SER A 245 1.93 12.65 -6.35
CA SER A 245 1.80 13.35 -7.64
C SER A 245 2.52 12.65 -8.78
N TYR A 246 1.91 12.70 -9.96
CA TYR A 246 2.49 12.25 -11.21
C TYR A 246 2.89 13.44 -12.11
N GLY A 247 3.67 13.16 -13.16
CA GLY A 247 4.08 14.18 -14.13
C GLY A 247 5.21 15.07 -13.63
N ARG A 248 6.00 14.55 -12.72
CA ARG A 248 7.13 15.22 -12.05
C ARG A 248 6.69 16.51 -11.33
N GLN A 249 5.56 16.41 -10.68
CA GLN A 249 5.04 17.46 -9.80
C GLN A 249 5.32 17.10 -8.34
N LYS A 250 5.38 18.13 -7.49
CA LYS A 250 5.59 17.99 -6.05
C LYS A 250 4.49 17.13 -5.40
N ASN A 251 4.85 16.20 -4.56
CA ASN A 251 3.91 15.50 -3.68
C ASN A 251 3.30 16.47 -2.67
N ARG A 252 2.18 16.10 -2.06
CA ARG A 252 1.55 16.89 -1.01
C ARG A 252 1.34 16.09 0.26
N LEU A 253 1.76 16.70 1.37
CA LEU A 253 1.39 16.31 2.73
C LEU A 253 0.46 17.39 3.28
N TRP A 254 -0.81 17.03 3.38
CA TRP A 254 -1.84 17.85 3.94
C TRP A 254 -1.95 17.58 5.43
N LYS A 255 -1.41 18.51 6.24
CA LYS A 255 -1.57 18.44 7.69
C LYS A 255 -3.02 18.66 8.06
N ASN A 256 -3.57 17.72 8.84
CA ASN A 256 -4.91 17.81 9.37
C ASN A 256 -4.97 18.73 10.60
N ASN A 257 -5.56 19.90 10.43
CA ASN A 257 -5.79 20.83 11.53
C ASN A 257 -7.28 20.90 11.92
N TYR A 258 -8.11 19.97 11.44
CA TYR A 258 -9.55 20.02 11.72
C TYR A 258 -9.85 20.27 13.21
N PRO A 259 -10.79 21.18 13.56
CA PRO A 259 -11.80 21.81 12.69
C PRO A 259 -11.29 22.97 11.80
N GLU A 260 -10.06 23.43 11.93
CA GLU A 260 -9.46 24.38 11.01
C GLU A 260 -9.15 23.72 9.65
N LYS A 261 -8.70 24.53 8.68
CA LYS A 261 -8.36 24.04 7.35
C LYS A 261 -7.08 23.22 7.34
N PHE A 262 -7.05 22.20 6.50
CA PHE A 262 -5.81 21.49 6.18
C PHE A 262 -4.75 22.46 5.63
N THR A 263 -3.51 22.16 5.90
CA THR A 263 -2.38 22.97 5.44
C THR A 263 -1.42 22.09 4.63
N ASP A 264 -1.08 22.50 3.40
CA ASP A 264 0.00 21.86 2.65
C ASP A 264 1.34 22.24 3.27
N ILE A 265 2.00 21.28 3.88
CA ILE A 265 3.30 21.46 4.54
C ILE A 265 4.43 20.71 3.85
N SER A 266 4.19 20.16 2.67
CA SER A 266 5.07 19.26 1.93
C SER A 266 6.50 19.78 1.78
N GLU A 267 6.65 21.04 1.36
CA GLU A 267 7.96 21.69 1.19
C GLU A 267 8.66 21.94 2.53
N LYS A 268 7.87 22.29 3.55
CA LYS A 268 8.40 22.57 4.91
C LYS A 268 9.01 21.35 5.56
N VAL A 269 8.48 20.17 5.25
CA VAL A 269 8.90 18.88 5.83
C VAL A 269 9.65 17.99 4.83
N TYR A 270 9.96 18.48 3.64
CA TYR A 270 10.71 17.78 2.57
C TYR A 270 10.03 16.51 2.02
N PHE A 271 8.70 16.47 2.05
CA PHE A 271 7.93 15.40 1.42
C PHE A 271 7.68 15.64 -0.08
N ASP A 272 7.79 16.86 -0.54
CA ASP A 272 7.41 17.31 -1.88
C ASP A 272 8.27 16.73 -3.03
N GLY A 273 9.48 16.26 -2.76
CA GLY A 273 10.45 15.70 -3.71
C GLY A 273 11.87 15.80 -3.21
N ASP A 274 12.86 15.56 -4.08
CA ASP A 274 14.27 15.71 -3.73
C ASP A 274 14.75 17.17 -3.87
N GLU A 275 16.03 17.43 -3.55
CA GLU A 275 16.62 18.77 -3.59
C GLU A 275 16.84 19.32 -5.00
N ILE A 276 16.64 18.51 -6.05
CA ILE A 276 16.92 18.92 -7.43
C ILE A 276 15.71 19.58 -8.05
N ARG A 277 15.72 20.90 -8.11
CA ARG A 277 14.60 21.76 -8.57
C ARG A 277 14.82 22.39 -9.95
N HIS A 278 15.94 22.14 -10.63
CA HIS A 278 16.34 22.92 -11.81
C HIS A 278 15.57 22.56 -13.10
N GLY A 279 14.92 21.42 -13.21
CA GLY A 279 14.15 21.01 -14.38
C GLY A 279 14.95 20.89 -15.70
N LYS A 280 16.25 20.69 -15.63
CA LYS A 280 17.13 20.56 -16.81
C LYS A 280 17.10 19.12 -17.33
N TYR A 281 16.80 18.98 -18.61
CA TYR A 281 16.92 17.69 -19.30
C TYR A 281 18.36 17.40 -19.70
N PRO A 282 18.73 16.12 -19.84
CA PRO A 282 19.95 15.72 -20.52
C PRO A 282 20.01 16.28 -21.95
N VAL A 283 21.21 16.64 -22.43
CA VAL A 283 21.44 17.28 -23.75
C VAL A 283 20.87 16.50 -24.96
N TRP A 284 20.65 15.20 -24.82
CA TRP A 284 20.08 14.36 -25.88
C TRP A 284 18.54 14.31 -25.88
N VAL A 285 17.89 15.02 -24.96
CA VAL A 285 16.44 15.16 -24.89
C VAL A 285 16.06 16.50 -25.51
N ASP A 286 15.46 16.45 -26.69
CA ASP A 286 14.94 17.64 -27.37
C ASP A 286 13.68 18.16 -26.66
N ARG A 287 13.88 18.91 -25.59
CA ARG A 287 12.84 19.57 -24.81
C ARG A 287 13.40 20.85 -24.20
N GLY A 288 12.55 21.87 -24.16
CA GLY A 288 12.84 23.08 -23.41
C GLY A 288 13.02 22.86 -21.91
N LYS A 289 13.50 23.88 -21.21
CA LYS A 289 13.62 23.87 -19.74
C LYS A 289 12.26 23.59 -19.09
N GLU A 290 12.23 22.62 -18.16
CA GLU A 290 11.04 22.36 -17.35
C GLU A 290 10.70 23.56 -16.47
N LYS A 291 9.42 23.72 -16.18
CA LYS A 291 8.99 24.60 -15.12
C LYS A 291 9.39 23.99 -13.77
N GLU A 292 9.71 24.81 -12.79
CA GLU A 292 10.21 24.39 -11.49
C GLU A 292 9.32 23.32 -10.81
N PHE A 293 8.01 23.53 -10.82
CA PHE A 293 7.06 22.60 -10.19
C PHE A 293 6.98 21.22 -10.88
N ARG A 294 7.69 20.99 -11.97
CA ARG A 294 7.80 19.73 -12.69
C ARG A 294 9.18 19.09 -12.58
N ALA A 295 10.00 19.50 -11.66
CA ALA A 295 11.35 18.98 -11.48
C ALA A 295 11.40 17.89 -10.39
N ASN A 296 10.28 17.23 -10.10
CA ASN A 296 10.13 16.21 -9.05
C ASN A 296 9.85 14.81 -9.61
N GLY A 297 9.40 13.91 -8.76
CA GLY A 297 9.16 12.50 -9.08
C GLY A 297 7.84 12.21 -9.82
N ASN A 298 7.60 10.94 -9.94
CA ASN A 298 6.33 10.35 -10.33
C ASN A 298 6.01 9.30 -9.27
N THR A 299 5.47 9.74 -8.16
CA THR A 299 5.23 8.91 -6.99
C THR A 299 3.96 8.08 -7.17
N PHE A 300 4.05 6.79 -6.94
CA PHE A 300 2.93 5.85 -7.11
C PHE A 300 2.45 5.26 -5.80
N SER A 301 3.34 5.04 -4.86
CA SER A 301 2.98 4.45 -3.57
C SER A 301 3.83 5.04 -2.46
N VAL A 302 3.29 4.95 -1.27
CA VAL A 302 3.94 5.28 -0.03
C VAL A 302 3.67 4.15 0.97
N ALA A 303 4.66 3.77 1.74
CA ALA A 303 4.52 2.81 2.81
C ALA A 303 4.97 3.46 4.12
N PRO A 304 4.02 3.93 4.95
CA PRO A 304 4.32 4.43 6.28
C PRO A 304 4.73 3.30 7.22
N MET A 305 5.72 3.55 8.10
CA MET A 305 6.19 2.61 9.12
C MET A 305 7.15 3.32 10.07
N ASP A 306 7.09 3.02 11.35
CA ASP A 306 8.17 3.25 12.30
C ASP A 306 9.25 2.16 12.02
N TYR A 307 10.20 2.46 11.12
CA TYR A 307 11.10 1.43 10.58
C TYR A 307 12.30 1.15 11.50
N ASP A 308 12.71 2.14 12.28
CA ASP A 308 13.86 2.05 13.21
C ASP A 308 13.44 1.95 14.69
N ASN A 309 12.13 1.85 14.93
CA ASN A 309 11.50 1.73 16.24
C ASN A 309 11.79 2.92 17.19
N ASP A 310 11.92 4.13 16.63
CA ASP A 310 12.08 5.37 17.41
C ASP A 310 10.74 6.00 17.83
N GLY A 311 9.63 5.51 17.28
CA GLY A 311 8.25 5.90 17.59
C GLY A 311 7.67 6.96 16.67
N ASP A 312 8.43 7.44 15.69
CA ASP A 312 7.97 8.36 14.65
C ASP A 312 7.67 7.60 13.34
N ILE A 313 6.70 8.05 12.56
CA ILE A 313 6.35 7.36 11.32
C ILE A 313 7.22 7.84 10.17
N ASP A 314 8.00 6.93 9.61
CA ASP A 314 8.80 7.09 8.40
C ASP A 314 8.01 6.69 7.17
N LEU A 315 8.50 7.09 6.00
CA LEU A 315 7.81 6.82 4.74
C LEU A 315 8.80 6.22 3.72
N PHE A 316 8.47 5.09 3.13
CA PHE A 316 9.14 4.71 1.88
C PHE A 316 8.28 5.13 0.69
N VAL A 317 8.85 5.92 -0.25
CA VAL A 317 8.14 6.37 -1.45
C VAL A 317 8.63 5.62 -2.69
N GLY A 318 7.68 5.05 -3.43
CA GLY A 318 7.91 4.32 -4.68
C GLY A 318 7.72 5.22 -5.90
N GLU A 319 8.80 5.34 -6.70
CA GLU A 319 8.86 6.27 -7.83
C GLU A 319 8.96 5.55 -9.18
N ILE A 320 8.34 6.13 -10.20
CA ILE A 320 8.75 5.86 -11.59
C ILE A 320 9.82 6.87 -12.01
N THR A 321 11.05 6.40 -12.09
CA THR A 321 12.18 7.20 -12.53
C THR A 321 12.40 7.04 -14.02
N HIS A 322 12.42 8.15 -14.75
CA HIS A 322 12.66 8.17 -16.18
C HIS A 322 14.08 8.62 -16.51
N ALA A 323 14.90 7.73 -17.07
CA ALA A 323 16.28 8.04 -17.47
C ALA A 323 16.36 9.24 -18.44
N TRP A 324 15.36 9.45 -19.29
CA TRP A 324 15.32 10.58 -20.22
C TRP A 324 15.15 11.94 -19.50
N ALA A 325 14.57 11.95 -18.31
CA ALA A 325 14.43 13.16 -17.53
C ALA A 325 15.69 13.49 -16.69
N GLY A 326 16.62 12.56 -16.61
CA GLY A 326 17.89 12.76 -15.87
C GLY A 326 17.63 13.09 -14.40
N SER A 327 18.32 14.10 -13.91
CA SER A 327 18.19 14.57 -12.52
C SER A 327 16.87 15.27 -12.19
N SER A 328 16.03 15.56 -13.18
CA SER A 328 14.68 16.10 -12.95
C SER A 328 13.62 15.01 -12.71
N SER A 329 14.02 13.80 -12.35
CA SER A 329 13.13 12.70 -11.99
C SER A 329 13.63 12.02 -10.73
N ASP A 330 12.87 12.15 -9.66
CA ASP A 330 13.23 11.61 -8.35
C ASP A 330 13.42 10.10 -8.36
N LEU A 331 14.20 9.61 -7.42
CA LEU A 331 14.37 8.18 -7.14
C LEU A 331 13.46 7.76 -5.98
N SER A 332 13.08 6.49 -5.97
CA SER A 332 12.49 5.88 -4.76
C SER A 332 13.41 6.09 -3.56
N ALA A 333 12.84 6.44 -2.43
CA ALA A 333 13.60 6.82 -1.25
C ALA A 333 12.90 6.44 0.05
N LEU A 334 13.69 6.21 1.09
CA LEU A 334 13.25 6.22 2.47
C LEU A 334 13.30 7.65 2.98
N LEU A 335 12.21 8.11 3.57
CA LEU A 335 12.05 9.41 4.22
C LEU A 335 12.03 9.16 5.72
N ILE A 336 13.14 9.42 6.40
CA ILE A 336 13.27 9.25 7.84
C ILE A 336 12.68 10.47 8.52
N ASN A 337 11.73 10.27 9.40
CA ASN A 337 11.14 11.30 10.23
C ASN A 337 12.11 11.67 11.37
N THR A 338 12.42 12.94 11.51
CA THR A 338 13.39 13.41 12.51
C THR A 338 12.75 13.77 13.86
N GLY A 339 11.51 13.46 14.04
CA GLY A 339 10.78 13.61 15.26
C GLY A 339 10.47 15.05 15.70
N LYS A 340 9.81 15.16 16.83
CA LYS A 340 9.28 16.42 17.37
C LYS A 340 10.35 17.51 17.54
N LYS A 341 11.54 17.14 17.98
CA LYS A 341 12.65 18.09 18.24
C LYS A 341 13.05 18.86 16.96
N ASN A 342 12.95 18.23 15.79
CA ASN A 342 13.30 18.83 14.51
C ASN A 342 12.06 19.21 13.68
N GLY A 343 10.85 19.22 14.28
CA GLY A 343 9.59 19.59 13.66
C GLY A 343 9.09 18.55 12.66
N TYR A 344 9.40 17.27 12.89
CA TYR A 344 8.97 16.12 12.08
C TYR A 344 9.36 16.25 10.58
N LYS A 345 10.50 16.85 10.29
CA LYS A 345 11.03 16.95 8.94
C LYS A 345 11.57 15.60 8.48
N PHE A 346 11.45 15.32 7.21
CA PHE A 346 12.03 14.12 6.64
C PHE A 346 13.47 14.33 6.17
N VAL A 347 14.31 13.36 6.46
CA VAL A 347 15.61 13.19 5.80
C VAL A 347 15.45 12.16 4.71
N ARG A 348 15.67 12.56 3.46
CA ARG A 348 15.54 11.68 2.29
C ARG A 348 16.81 10.87 2.07
N ILE A 349 16.72 9.57 2.35
CA ILE A 349 17.81 8.62 2.08
C ILE A 349 17.57 7.98 0.72
N LYS A 350 18.51 8.18 -0.20
CA LYS A 350 18.42 7.59 -1.54
C LYS A 350 18.61 6.08 -1.47
N ALA A 351 17.90 5.36 -2.33
CA ALA A 351 18.00 3.91 -2.40
C ALA A 351 19.45 3.38 -2.60
N SER A 352 20.34 4.21 -3.16
CA SER A 352 21.76 3.88 -3.28
C SER A 352 22.52 3.91 -1.96
N ASP A 353 22.06 4.72 -1.00
CA ASP A 353 22.79 5.02 0.23
C ASP A 353 22.47 4.02 1.35
N ILE A 354 21.37 3.31 1.22
CA ILE A 354 20.93 2.23 2.12
C ILE A 354 21.06 0.83 1.51
N ASN A 355 22.00 0.66 0.59
CA ASN A 355 22.30 -0.62 -0.05
C ASN A 355 21.12 -1.27 -0.81
N PHE A 356 20.29 -0.49 -1.51
CA PHE A 356 19.34 -1.04 -2.49
C PHE A 356 20.02 -1.27 -3.84
N PRO A 357 20.81 -2.34 -4.03
CA PRO A 357 21.54 -2.56 -5.28
C PRO A 357 20.57 -2.85 -6.41
N ARG A 358 20.52 -1.96 -7.40
CA ARG A 358 19.69 -2.14 -8.59
C ARG A 358 20.55 -2.50 -9.79
N LYS A 359 20.19 -3.56 -10.51
CA LYS A 359 20.88 -3.91 -11.77
C LYS A 359 20.59 -2.83 -12.81
N ARG A 360 21.62 -2.11 -13.25
CA ARG A 360 21.54 -1.05 -14.26
C ARG A 360 21.53 -1.64 -15.68
N ARG A 361 20.78 -1.05 -16.59
CA ARG A 361 20.79 -1.45 -18.00
C ARG A 361 22.06 -0.98 -18.68
N LYS A 362 23.00 -1.89 -18.91
CA LYS A 362 24.25 -1.63 -19.64
C LYS A 362 24.07 -0.94 -21.01
N ARG A 363 22.94 -1.16 -21.72
CA ARG A 363 22.71 -0.65 -23.07
C ARG A 363 22.33 0.83 -23.16
N ILE A 364 21.45 1.33 -22.28
CA ILE A 364 21.12 2.76 -22.19
C ILE A 364 22.33 3.52 -21.65
N TYR A 365 23.00 2.94 -20.69
CA TYR A 365 24.21 3.48 -20.10
C TYR A 365 25.34 3.69 -21.13
N LYS A 366 25.64 2.71 -21.99
CA LYS A 366 26.64 2.83 -23.04
C LYS A 366 26.27 3.84 -24.12
N LYS A 367 24.99 3.94 -24.52
CA LYS A 367 24.56 4.82 -25.60
C LYS A 367 24.56 6.30 -25.21
N HIS A 368 24.29 6.62 -23.97
CA HIS A 368 24.02 8.00 -23.53
C HIS A 368 24.84 8.45 -22.31
N GLY A 369 25.78 7.64 -21.82
CA GLY A 369 26.63 7.98 -20.68
C GLY A 369 25.87 8.21 -19.37
N ILE A 370 24.62 7.77 -19.25
CA ILE A 370 23.74 8.05 -18.14
C ILE A 370 23.87 6.98 -17.07
N LYS A 371 24.08 7.41 -15.83
CA LYS A 371 24.11 6.52 -14.68
C LYS A 371 22.70 6.18 -14.15
N LEU A 372 21.68 6.94 -14.53
CA LEU A 372 20.28 6.74 -14.17
C LEU A 372 19.53 6.05 -15.30
N TRP A 373 18.51 5.28 -14.97
CA TRP A 373 17.73 4.47 -15.89
C TRP A 373 16.31 4.27 -15.34
N ASN A 374 15.38 3.76 -16.15
CA ASN A 374 14.01 3.66 -15.74
C ASN A 374 13.83 2.68 -14.58
N ASN A 375 13.23 3.16 -13.51
CA ASN A 375 12.67 2.36 -12.43
C ASN A 375 11.15 2.49 -12.44
N GLY A 376 10.47 1.44 -12.04
CA GLY A 376 9.03 1.46 -11.96
C GLY A 376 8.53 0.85 -10.66
N ASP A 377 8.90 1.45 -9.54
CA ASP A 377 8.48 1.00 -8.22
C ASP A 377 7.05 1.48 -7.98
N LEU A 378 6.09 0.67 -8.42
CA LEU A 378 4.67 1.02 -8.36
C LEU A 378 4.03 0.62 -7.04
N TYR A 379 4.60 -0.35 -6.35
CA TYR A 379 4.03 -0.92 -5.13
C TYR A 379 5.13 -1.10 -4.11
N VAL A 380 4.88 -0.64 -2.91
CA VAL A 380 5.79 -0.79 -1.77
C VAL A 380 5.00 -1.23 -0.54
N SER A 381 5.59 -2.08 0.27
CA SER A 381 4.99 -2.56 1.53
C SER A 381 6.07 -2.95 2.52
N TRP A 382 5.70 -3.05 3.79
CA TRP A 382 6.55 -3.54 4.84
C TRP A 382 6.12 -4.94 5.30
N ILE A 383 7.10 -5.75 5.67
CA ILE A 383 6.92 -7.09 6.22
C ILE A 383 8.04 -7.35 7.23
N ASP A 384 7.75 -7.99 8.33
CA ASP A 384 8.76 -8.63 9.20
C ASP A 384 8.65 -10.13 8.93
N TYR A 385 9.34 -10.62 7.85
CA TYR A 385 9.14 -11.97 7.36
C TYR A 385 9.75 -13.05 8.26
N ASN A 386 10.73 -12.67 9.08
CA ASN A 386 11.45 -13.60 9.96
C ASN A 386 11.20 -13.33 11.45
N ARG A 387 10.25 -12.46 11.78
CA ARG A 387 9.82 -12.13 13.13
C ARG A 387 10.95 -11.57 14.03
N ASP A 388 11.92 -10.85 13.41
CA ASP A 388 13.08 -10.29 14.12
C ASP A 388 12.86 -8.85 14.63
N MET A 389 11.62 -8.35 14.62
CA MET A 389 11.19 -7.02 15.07
C MET A 389 11.67 -5.85 14.19
N LEU A 390 12.36 -6.14 13.09
CA LEU A 390 12.83 -5.16 12.13
C LEU A 390 11.96 -5.23 10.86
N PRO A 391 11.26 -4.15 10.50
CA PRO A 391 10.47 -4.14 9.28
C PRO A 391 11.34 -4.27 8.03
N ASP A 392 11.11 -5.32 7.24
CA ASP A 392 11.71 -5.53 5.94
C ASP A 392 10.91 -4.84 4.85
N LEU A 393 11.56 -4.48 3.73
CA LEU A 393 10.90 -3.73 2.66
C LEU A 393 10.61 -4.61 1.45
N ILE A 394 9.36 -4.57 0.98
CA ILE A 394 8.93 -5.15 -0.29
C ILE A 394 8.81 -4.05 -1.33
N ILE A 395 9.46 -4.24 -2.50
CA ILE A 395 9.31 -3.36 -3.67
C ILE A 395 8.81 -4.17 -4.86
N GLY A 396 7.63 -3.79 -5.35
CA GLY A 396 7.04 -4.32 -6.57
C GLY A 396 7.29 -3.41 -7.76
N SER A 397 8.22 -3.81 -8.63
CA SER A 397 8.51 -3.07 -9.84
C SER A 397 7.79 -3.68 -11.04
N SER A 398 6.96 -2.91 -11.71
CA SER A 398 6.25 -3.31 -12.95
C SER A 398 6.83 -2.67 -14.20
N ASP A 399 7.86 -1.85 -14.07
CA ASP A 399 8.47 -1.17 -15.20
C ASP A 399 9.61 -2.01 -15.79
N TYR A 400 9.72 -1.85 -16.87
CA TYR A 400 10.39 -2.11 -18.09
C TYR A 400 11.87 -1.70 -18.01
N PRO A 401 12.69 -2.44 -18.50
CA PRO A 401 12.83 -3.74 -19.15
C PRO A 401 13.97 -4.59 -18.58
N ASP A 402 14.21 -4.47 -17.31
CA ASP A 402 15.39 -5.04 -16.66
C ASP A 402 15.07 -6.28 -15.85
N LYS A 403 14.02 -7.01 -16.21
CA LYS A 403 13.46 -8.08 -15.39
C LYS A 403 13.01 -7.52 -14.04
N GLN A 404 12.31 -6.41 -14.10
CA GLN A 404 11.77 -5.77 -12.91
C GLN A 404 10.78 -6.70 -12.24
N ARG A 405 10.97 -6.94 -10.97
CA ARG A 405 10.29 -7.98 -10.23
C ARG A 405 10.00 -7.57 -8.80
N LEU A 406 9.27 -8.42 -8.13
CA LEU A 406 9.16 -8.37 -6.69
C LEU A 406 10.54 -8.54 -6.06
N LYS A 407 10.84 -7.69 -5.07
CA LYS A 407 12.09 -7.74 -4.31
C LYS A 407 11.79 -7.60 -2.83
N ILE A 408 12.51 -8.37 -2.04
CA ILE A 408 12.53 -8.23 -0.58
C ILE A 408 13.90 -7.78 -0.16
N TYR A 409 13.92 -6.74 0.66
CA TYR A 409 15.11 -6.19 1.28
C TYR A 409 14.99 -6.38 2.79
N LYS A 410 15.80 -7.29 3.33
CA LYS A 410 15.92 -7.49 4.76
C LYS A 410 16.57 -6.29 5.40
N GLN A 411 15.96 -5.74 6.45
CA GLN A 411 16.58 -4.77 7.32
C GLN A 411 17.60 -5.45 8.24
N LEU A 412 18.74 -4.80 8.45
CA LEU A 412 19.80 -5.23 9.35
C LEU A 412 19.76 -4.39 10.64
N GLU A 413 20.47 -4.83 11.67
CA GLU A 413 20.51 -4.15 12.98
C GLU A 413 21.05 -2.70 12.92
N ASP A 414 21.84 -2.37 11.90
CA ASP A 414 22.33 -1.01 11.63
C ASP A 414 21.34 -0.19 10.76
N HIS A 415 20.11 -0.68 10.60
CA HIS A 415 19.04 -0.12 9.76
C HIS A 415 19.38 -0.02 8.26
N SER A 416 20.49 -0.60 7.81
CA SER A 416 20.76 -0.81 6.40
C SER A 416 19.94 -1.98 5.83
N PHE A 417 19.92 -2.13 4.51
CA PHE A 417 19.12 -3.16 3.84
C PHE A 417 19.95 -4.09 2.97
N LYS A 418 19.60 -5.37 3.00
CA LYS A 418 20.19 -6.40 2.15
C LYS A 418 19.14 -7.03 1.27
N ASN A 419 19.37 -7.08 -0.05
CA ASN A 419 18.48 -7.80 -0.95
C ASN A 419 18.57 -9.31 -0.70
N VAL A 420 17.48 -9.90 -0.27
CA VAL A 420 17.37 -11.33 0.05
C VAL A 420 16.41 -12.09 -0.88
N THR A 421 15.91 -11.45 -1.93
CA THR A 421 14.91 -11.99 -2.85
C THR A 421 15.25 -13.37 -3.39
N ASP A 422 16.50 -13.52 -3.89
CA ASP A 422 16.94 -14.80 -4.45
C ASP A 422 17.15 -15.86 -3.34
N LYS A 423 17.58 -15.46 -2.15
CA LYS A 423 17.74 -16.33 -0.97
C LYS A 423 16.39 -16.85 -0.48
N LEU A 424 15.36 -16.01 -0.52
CA LEU A 424 13.99 -16.37 -0.14
C LEU A 424 13.21 -17.08 -1.27
N ASN A 425 13.90 -17.52 -2.30
CA ASN A 425 13.34 -18.26 -3.45
C ASN A 425 12.23 -17.52 -4.22
N ILE A 426 12.14 -16.20 -4.08
CA ILE A 426 11.13 -15.40 -4.79
C ILE A 426 11.60 -15.07 -6.21
N ASN A 427 10.81 -15.50 -7.20
CA ASN A 427 11.06 -15.19 -8.60
C ASN A 427 9.76 -14.75 -9.29
N TRP A 428 9.38 -13.47 -9.13
CA TRP A 428 8.15 -12.92 -9.69
C TRP A 428 8.41 -11.69 -10.54
N GLU A 429 8.27 -11.80 -11.86
CA GLU A 429 8.41 -10.70 -12.82
C GLU A 429 7.05 -10.06 -13.13
N GLY A 430 7.05 -8.74 -13.37
CA GLY A 430 5.86 -8.01 -13.79
C GLY A 430 4.83 -7.84 -12.69
N VAL A 431 5.20 -7.15 -11.62
CA VAL A 431 4.29 -6.91 -10.49
C VAL A 431 3.12 -6.02 -10.89
N GLY A 432 1.91 -6.45 -10.55
CA GLY A 432 0.66 -5.73 -10.83
C GLY A 432 0.01 -5.09 -9.60
N GLY A 433 0.19 -5.66 -8.44
CA GLY A 433 -0.27 -5.21 -7.12
C GLY A 433 0.35 -6.08 -6.06
N ILE A 434 0.36 -5.64 -4.82
CA ILE A 434 0.87 -6.38 -3.66
C ILE A 434 -0.11 -6.18 -2.51
N SER A 435 -0.37 -7.24 -1.76
CA SER A 435 -1.01 -7.20 -0.45
C SER A 435 -0.29 -8.19 0.46
N VAL A 436 -0.07 -7.81 1.72
CA VAL A 436 0.71 -8.58 2.69
C VAL A 436 -0.17 -8.86 3.90
N GLY A 437 -0.27 -10.11 4.33
CA GLY A 437 -1.05 -10.54 5.48
C GLY A 437 -0.82 -12.02 5.76
N ASP A 438 -1.18 -12.47 6.94
CA ASP A 438 -1.09 -13.87 7.37
C ASP A 438 -2.34 -14.63 6.88
N VAL A 439 -2.17 -15.45 5.85
CA VAL A 439 -3.29 -16.09 5.13
C VAL A 439 -3.76 -17.36 5.81
N ASP A 440 -2.83 -18.10 6.42
CA ASP A 440 -3.10 -19.40 7.08
C ASP A 440 -3.07 -19.32 8.62
N ARG A 441 -2.85 -18.10 9.15
CA ARG A 441 -2.90 -17.78 10.59
C ARG A 441 -1.83 -18.50 11.43
N ASP A 442 -0.67 -18.75 10.85
CA ASP A 442 0.46 -19.39 11.53
C ASP A 442 1.37 -18.39 12.28
N GLY A 443 1.12 -17.08 12.11
CA GLY A 443 1.80 -15.98 12.82
C GLY A 443 2.96 -15.38 12.05
N ASP A 444 3.05 -15.65 10.75
CA ASP A 444 3.92 -14.91 9.88
C ASP A 444 3.18 -14.33 8.66
N LYS A 445 3.81 -13.41 7.96
CA LYS A 445 3.15 -12.71 6.86
C LYS A 445 3.49 -13.35 5.52
N ASP A 446 2.45 -13.55 4.73
CA ASP A 446 2.48 -14.00 3.35
C ASP A 446 2.38 -12.85 2.36
N ILE A 447 2.65 -13.12 1.08
CA ILE A 447 2.64 -12.13 0.01
C ILE A 447 1.70 -12.59 -1.11
N LEU A 448 0.60 -11.87 -1.27
CA LEU A 448 -0.23 -11.97 -2.47
C LEU A 448 0.25 -10.94 -3.51
N VAL A 449 0.60 -11.40 -4.71
CA VAL A 449 1.14 -10.54 -5.76
C VAL A 449 0.43 -10.74 -7.09
N GLY A 450 -0.02 -9.63 -7.69
CA GLY A 450 -0.61 -9.62 -9.03
C GLY A 450 0.45 -9.63 -10.13
N LYS A 451 0.04 -9.95 -11.36
CA LYS A 451 0.92 -9.98 -12.53
C LYS A 451 0.50 -8.99 -13.60
N SER A 452 1.43 -8.17 -14.08
CA SER A 452 1.19 -7.19 -15.13
C SER A 452 2.38 -7.06 -16.06
N PHE A 453 2.14 -7.28 -17.35
CA PHE A 453 3.14 -7.03 -18.41
C PHE A 453 2.81 -5.79 -19.23
N MET A 454 2.06 -4.85 -18.67
CA MET A 454 1.52 -3.70 -19.41
C MET A 454 2.61 -2.83 -20.04
N ARG A 455 3.78 -2.73 -19.40
CA ARG A 455 4.92 -1.94 -19.85
C ARG A 455 5.99 -2.72 -20.63
N LEU A 456 5.88 -4.05 -20.73
CA LEU A 456 6.75 -4.82 -21.63
C LEU A 456 6.42 -4.52 -23.10
N ASN A 457 7.42 -4.20 -23.91
CA ASN A 457 7.21 -4.01 -25.33
C ASN A 457 6.78 -5.32 -26.01
N LYS A 458 6.10 -5.22 -27.19
CA LYS A 458 5.55 -6.37 -27.91
C LYS A 458 6.58 -7.49 -28.16
N LYS A 459 7.83 -7.16 -28.45
CA LYS A 459 8.90 -8.14 -28.70
C LYS A 459 9.24 -8.93 -27.44
N TYR A 460 9.34 -8.26 -26.29
CA TYR A 460 9.58 -8.92 -25.01
C TYR A 460 8.36 -9.70 -24.55
N ARG A 461 7.13 -9.15 -24.71
CA ARG A 461 5.91 -9.90 -24.42
C ARG A 461 5.90 -11.24 -25.17
N LYS A 462 6.12 -11.23 -26.48
CA LYS A 462 6.15 -12.45 -27.28
C LYS A 462 7.21 -13.46 -26.82
N LYS A 463 8.39 -12.98 -26.38
CA LYS A 463 9.46 -13.84 -25.88
C LYS A 463 9.18 -14.45 -24.50
N TYR A 464 8.56 -13.66 -23.59
CA TYR A 464 8.27 -14.11 -22.23
C TYR A 464 6.90 -14.78 -22.08
N LEU A 465 6.00 -14.57 -23.03
CA LEU A 465 4.65 -15.11 -23.00
C LEU A 465 4.50 -16.42 -23.81
N ASN A 466 5.54 -16.85 -24.53
CA ASN A 466 5.53 -18.15 -25.21
C ASN A 466 5.68 -19.31 -24.21
N GLY A 467 4.71 -19.48 -23.32
CA GLY A 467 4.61 -20.65 -22.44
C GLY A 467 4.28 -20.41 -20.98
N ILE A 468 4.31 -19.16 -20.46
CA ILE A 468 4.02 -18.87 -19.05
C ILE A 468 2.94 -17.78 -18.96
N ASP A 469 1.87 -17.90 -19.74
CA ASP A 469 1.09 -16.74 -20.10
C ASP A 469 -0.30 -16.66 -19.54
N LYS A 470 -0.45 -17.01 -18.29
CA LYS A 470 -1.61 -16.52 -17.56
C LYS A 470 -1.14 -15.36 -16.68
N ASN A 471 -1.72 -14.15 -16.84
CA ASN A 471 -1.60 -13.06 -15.86
C ASN A 471 -2.33 -13.47 -14.57
N VAL A 472 -1.84 -14.48 -13.90
CA VAL A 472 -2.41 -15.01 -12.66
C VAL A 472 -1.71 -14.39 -11.46
N ALA A 473 -2.36 -14.36 -10.30
CA ALA A 473 -1.71 -13.97 -9.06
C ALA A 473 -0.72 -15.05 -8.60
N GLY A 474 0.28 -14.65 -7.83
CA GLY A 474 1.08 -15.52 -6.99
C GLY A 474 0.68 -15.35 -5.54
N LEU A 475 0.56 -16.44 -4.83
CA LEU A 475 0.41 -16.47 -3.38
C LEU A 475 1.67 -17.13 -2.82
N TRP A 476 2.50 -16.32 -2.20
CA TRP A 476 3.77 -16.75 -1.62
C TRP A 476 3.58 -16.93 -0.13
N ILE A 477 3.42 -18.17 0.29
CA ILE A 477 3.33 -18.54 1.70
C ILE A 477 4.74 -18.51 2.29
N ASN A 478 4.87 -17.93 3.45
CA ASN A 478 6.12 -17.83 4.18
C ASN A 478 6.37 -19.15 4.92
N GLU A 479 7.36 -19.89 4.51
CA GLU A 479 7.79 -21.13 5.17
C GLU A 479 9.15 -20.93 5.87
N THR A 480 9.42 -19.71 6.33
CA THR A 480 10.68 -19.41 7.03
C THR A 480 10.65 -20.00 8.44
N GLU A 481 11.29 -21.13 8.61
CA GLU A 481 11.43 -21.76 9.91
C GLU A 481 12.34 -20.93 10.81
N ASN A 482 11.80 -20.47 11.91
CA ASN A 482 12.53 -19.85 13.00
C ASN A 482 11.73 -20.04 14.30
N ASP A 483 12.39 -19.90 15.44
CA ASP A 483 11.79 -20.02 16.76
C ASP A 483 11.54 -18.64 17.41
N ASN A 484 11.36 -17.58 16.60
CA ASN A 484 10.95 -16.27 17.06
C ASN A 484 9.46 -16.23 17.34
N ASN A 485 9.12 -15.58 18.44
CA ASN A 485 7.73 -15.37 18.84
C ASN A 485 7.08 -14.24 18.04
N TRP A 486 5.76 -14.15 18.13
CA TRP A 486 4.96 -13.16 17.41
C TRP A 486 3.69 -12.76 18.21
N LEU A 487 3.03 -11.70 17.79
CA LEU A 487 1.72 -11.29 18.32
C LEU A 487 0.88 -10.68 17.20
N GLY A 488 -0.32 -11.22 17.00
CA GLY A 488 -1.36 -10.65 16.15
C GLY A 488 -2.39 -9.86 16.95
N ILE A 489 -2.84 -8.71 16.45
CA ILE A 489 -3.81 -7.84 17.13
C ILE A 489 -4.89 -7.39 16.15
N PHE A 490 -6.14 -7.71 16.47
CA PHE A 490 -7.32 -7.13 15.88
C PHE A 490 -7.87 -6.04 16.78
N LEU A 491 -8.18 -4.88 16.23
CA LEU A 491 -8.87 -3.81 16.94
C LEU A 491 -10.35 -3.75 16.55
N ARG A 492 -11.20 -3.45 17.51
CA ARG A 492 -12.62 -3.16 17.25
C ARG A 492 -13.05 -1.91 18.01
N GLY A 493 -13.21 -0.81 17.29
CA GLY A 493 -13.81 0.42 17.77
C GLY A 493 -15.32 0.29 17.94
N LYS A 494 -15.92 1.23 18.66
CA LYS A 494 -17.37 1.23 18.90
C LYS A 494 -18.19 1.83 17.75
N GLY A 495 -17.56 2.56 16.84
CA GLY A 495 -18.23 3.27 15.77
C GLY A 495 -18.61 4.69 16.16
N GLU A 496 -19.75 5.16 15.73
CA GLU A 496 -20.25 6.53 15.91
C GLU A 496 -19.91 7.15 17.26
N ASN A 497 -19.29 8.34 17.24
CA ASN A 497 -18.76 9.08 18.41
C ASN A 497 -17.62 8.41 19.19
N PHE A 498 -17.12 7.29 18.72
CA PHE A 498 -15.95 6.56 19.21
C PHE A 498 -14.98 6.34 18.02
N SER A 499 -14.12 5.34 18.12
CA SER A 499 -13.27 4.96 17.00
C SER A 499 -14.04 4.13 15.97
N ASN A 500 -13.71 4.28 14.68
CA ASN A 500 -14.26 3.43 13.63
C ASN A 500 -14.03 1.94 13.91
N LYS A 501 -14.88 1.09 13.36
CA LYS A 501 -14.97 -0.34 13.75
C LYS A 501 -13.68 -1.13 13.63
N PHE A 502 -12.86 -0.85 12.64
CA PHE A 502 -11.62 -1.58 12.41
C PHE A 502 -10.36 -0.83 12.88
N GLY A 503 -10.54 0.30 13.60
CA GLY A 503 -9.45 1.06 14.16
C GLY A 503 -8.53 1.69 13.12
N ILE A 504 -9.02 2.00 11.91
CA ILE A 504 -8.23 2.73 10.91
C ILE A 504 -7.80 4.08 11.50
N GLY A 505 -6.47 4.32 11.53
CA GLY A 505 -5.86 5.46 12.19
C GLY A 505 -5.46 5.21 13.66
N ALA A 506 -5.74 4.03 14.21
CA ALA A 506 -5.23 3.69 15.53
C ALA A 506 -3.73 3.45 15.51
N ARG A 507 -3.03 3.99 16.52
CA ARG A 507 -1.62 3.74 16.77
C ARG A 507 -1.47 2.77 17.93
N VAL A 508 -0.62 1.77 17.79
CA VAL A 508 -0.36 0.74 18.80
C VAL A 508 1.12 0.68 19.11
N LYS A 509 1.46 0.80 20.39
CA LYS A 509 2.82 0.60 20.89
C LYS A 509 2.91 -0.72 21.64
N ILE A 510 3.87 -1.55 21.27
CA ILE A 510 4.09 -2.88 21.80
C ILE A 510 5.44 -2.89 22.51
N TYR A 511 5.41 -3.12 23.82
CA TYR A 511 6.58 -3.05 24.71
C TYR A 511 7.04 -4.46 25.05
N THR A 512 8.31 -4.74 24.79
CA THR A 512 8.93 -6.05 25.08
C THR A 512 9.97 -5.96 26.19
N PRO A 513 10.26 -7.07 26.90
CA PRO A 513 11.19 -7.11 28.03
C PRO A 513 12.63 -6.71 27.72
N ASP A 514 13.04 -6.81 26.47
CA ASP A 514 14.37 -6.36 26.01
C ASP A 514 14.48 -4.84 25.82
N GLY A 515 13.41 -4.10 26.14
CA GLY A 515 13.35 -2.65 26.03
C GLY A 515 12.91 -2.12 24.68
N THR A 516 12.67 -2.98 23.71
CA THR A 516 12.19 -2.55 22.38
C THR A 516 10.75 -2.09 22.44
N ILE A 517 10.43 -1.00 21.74
CA ILE A 517 9.07 -0.48 21.56
C ILE A 517 8.79 -0.46 20.05
N GLN A 518 7.87 -1.29 19.61
CA GLN A 518 7.42 -1.26 18.23
C GLN A 518 6.16 -0.40 18.11
N THR A 519 6.19 0.60 17.23
CA THR A 519 5.01 1.42 16.91
C THR A 519 4.41 0.99 15.59
N ARG A 520 3.11 0.74 15.57
CA ARG A 520 2.37 0.36 14.36
C ARG A 520 1.08 1.17 14.26
N GLU A 521 0.67 1.46 13.03
CA GLU A 521 -0.63 2.09 12.75
C GLU A 521 -1.47 1.20 11.84
N ILE A 522 -2.78 1.30 11.94
CA ILE A 522 -3.72 0.66 11.00
C ILE A 522 -4.05 1.66 9.89
N TYR A 523 -3.68 1.33 8.65
CA TYR A 523 -3.87 2.19 7.49
C TYR A 523 -5.06 1.75 6.65
N GLY A 524 -5.84 2.71 6.14
CA GLY A 524 -6.98 2.48 5.24
C GLY A 524 -6.61 2.35 3.76
N GLY A 525 -5.34 2.12 3.44
CA GLY A 525 -4.76 2.01 2.10
C GLY A 525 -3.50 2.87 1.95
N ASN A 526 -2.66 2.55 0.97
CA ASN A 526 -1.34 3.19 0.87
C ASN A 526 -0.73 3.17 -0.54
N GLY A 527 -1.45 3.60 -1.54
CA GLY A 527 -0.78 3.72 -2.84
C GLY A 527 -1.64 3.69 -4.08
N HIS A 528 -1.05 3.10 -5.11
CA HIS A 528 -1.59 3.07 -6.47
C HIS A 528 -2.63 1.98 -6.65
N CYS A 529 -3.74 2.35 -7.28
CA CYS A 529 -4.80 1.43 -7.67
C CYS A 529 -5.42 0.61 -6.53
N GLY A 530 -5.58 1.24 -5.35
CA GLY A 530 -6.23 0.60 -4.21
C GLY A 530 -5.33 -0.44 -3.53
N GLN A 531 -4.02 -0.22 -3.52
CA GLN A 531 -3.12 -1.04 -2.70
C GLN A 531 -3.52 -0.88 -1.24
N GLN A 532 -3.71 -2.01 -0.57
CA GLN A 532 -4.12 -2.06 0.82
C GLN A 532 -3.64 -3.37 1.45
N ASN A 533 -3.21 -3.31 2.70
CA ASN A 533 -3.03 -4.47 3.55
C ASN A 533 -4.24 -4.61 4.50
N PRO A 534 -4.47 -5.78 5.07
CA PRO A 534 -5.55 -6.00 6.06
C PRO A 534 -5.43 -5.04 7.25
N PRO A 535 -6.57 -4.63 7.87
CA PRO A 535 -6.57 -3.77 9.04
C PRO A 535 -6.27 -4.56 10.32
N GLU A 536 -5.10 -5.20 10.35
CA GLU A 536 -4.60 -5.98 11.47
C GLU A 536 -3.12 -5.67 11.72
N ILE A 537 -2.67 -5.86 12.94
CA ILE A 537 -1.27 -5.72 13.33
C ILE A 537 -0.71 -7.12 13.59
N LEU A 538 0.37 -7.47 12.92
CA LEU A 538 1.16 -8.66 13.20
C LEU A 538 2.62 -8.25 13.33
N VAL A 539 3.23 -8.54 14.48
CA VAL A 539 4.61 -8.18 14.82
C VAL A 539 5.40 -9.39 15.27
N GLY A 540 6.65 -9.45 14.86
CA GLY A 540 7.64 -10.33 15.46
C GLY A 540 8.02 -9.87 16.86
N LEU A 541 8.46 -10.81 17.69
CA LEU A 541 8.87 -10.56 19.08
C LEU A 541 10.26 -11.13 19.39
N LYS A 542 11.02 -11.59 18.39
CA LYS A 542 12.28 -12.36 18.64
C LYS A 542 12.04 -13.46 19.68
N LYS A 543 12.92 -13.55 20.65
CA LYS A 543 12.84 -14.54 21.76
C LYS A 543 12.05 -14.05 22.98
N ASN A 544 11.39 -12.90 22.90
CA ASN A 544 10.61 -12.40 24.01
C ASN A 544 9.43 -13.32 24.32
N LYS A 545 9.37 -13.85 25.54
CA LYS A 545 8.34 -14.80 26.00
C LYS A 545 7.07 -14.13 26.53
N LYS A 546 7.00 -12.82 26.49
CA LYS A 546 5.82 -12.02 26.85
C LYS A 546 5.89 -10.66 26.19
N VAL A 547 4.75 -10.02 26.04
CA VAL A 547 4.64 -8.59 25.78
C VAL A 547 4.25 -7.94 27.12
N GLU A 548 5.04 -6.98 27.57
CA GLU A 548 4.81 -6.33 28.86
C GLU A 548 3.56 -5.46 28.84
N LYS A 549 3.41 -4.73 27.73
CA LYS A 549 2.31 -3.79 27.54
C LYS A 549 2.00 -3.61 26.06
N VAL A 550 0.72 -3.58 25.72
CA VAL A 550 0.19 -3.07 24.46
C VAL A 550 -0.57 -1.79 24.79
N GLU A 551 -0.20 -0.69 24.17
CA GLU A 551 -0.79 0.63 24.39
C GLU A 551 -1.44 1.09 23.08
N ILE A 552 -2.76 1.27 23.11
CA ILE A 552 -3.57 1.59 21.95
C ILE A 552 -4.02 3.05 22.07
N PHE A 553 -3.63 3.86 21.09
CA PHE A 553 -4.11 5.23 20.91
C PHE A 553 -5.27 5.16 19.93
N TRP A 554 -6.49 5.27 20.44
CA TRP A 554 -7.70 5.16 19.65
C TRP A 554 -7.96 6.44 18.83
N PRO A 555 -8.30 6.34 17.55
CA PRO A 555 -8.55 7.49 16.66
C PRO A 555 -9.94 8.09 16.93
N ASN A 556 -10.20 8.55 18.14
CA ASN A 556 -11.44 9.19 18.54
C ASN A 556 -11.22 10.63 19.02
N LYS A 557 -12.30 11.39 19.17
CA LYS A 557 -12.24 12.81 19.60
C LYS A 557 -11.53 13.04 20.93
N ASN A 558 -11.53 12.04 21.79
CA ASN A 558 -10.95 12.14 23.14
C ASN A 558 -9.46 11.73 23.18
N ASN A 559 -8.87 11.27 22.06
CA ASN A 559 -7.53 10.67 22.01
C ASN A 559 -7.34 9.63 23.12
N SER A 560 -8.34 8.76 23.31
CA SER A 560 -8.33 7.81 24.42
C SER A 560 -7.22 6.79 24.26
N VAL A 561 -6.57 6.46 25.38
CA VAL A 561 -5.50 5.50 25.44
C VAL A 561 -5.95 4.29 26.25
N GLN A 562 -5.78 3.10 25.69
CA GLN A 562 -6.10 1.85 26.36
C GLN A 562 -4.83 1.02 26.52
N ILE A 563 -4.66 0.42 27.69
CA ILE A 563 -3.46 -0.35 28.04
C ILE A 563 -3.86 -1.78 28.39
N ILE A 564 -3.26 -2.74 27.70
CA ILE A 564 -3.35 -4.17 28.00
C ILE A 564 -1.97 -4.64 28.45
N LYS A 565 -1.89 -5.33 29.59
CA LYS A 565 -0.62 -5.76 30.18
C LYS A 565 -0.45 -7.28 30.14
N ASN A 566 0.80 -7.74 30.13
CA ASN A 566 1.19 -9.15 30.26
C ASN A 566 0.54 -10.05 29.19
N VAL A 567 0.64 -9.66 27.94
CA VAL A 567 0.09 -10.43 26.82
C VAL A 567 1.04 -11.58 26.47
N LYS A 568 0.50 -12.79 26.28
CA LYS A 568 1.26 -13.95 25.83
C LYS A 568 1.61 -13.83 24.35
N PRO A 569 2.77 -14.32 23.91
CA PRO A 569 3.10 -14.39 22.50
C PRO A 569 2.40 -15.56 21.79
N ASN A 570 2.59 -15.66 20.48
CA ASN A 570 2.14 -16.73 19.60
C ASN A 570 0.62 -16.95 19.63
N GLN A 571 -0.10 -15.84 19.47
CA GLN A 571 -1.56 -15.81 19.39
C GLN A 571 -2.07 -14.57 18.68
N TYR A 572 -3.26 -14.63 18.16
CA TYR A 572 -4.06 -13.48 17.77
C TYR A 572 -5.00 -13.08 18.89
N ILE A 573 -5.03 -11.79 19.20
CA ILE A 573 -5.94 -11.23 20.21
C ILE A 573 -6.85 -10.17 19.60
N LEU A 574 -8.08 -10.14 20.06
CA LEU A 574 -9.05 -9.10 19.76
C LEU A 574 -9.15 -8.14 20.95
N ILE A 575 -8.88 -6.86 20.68
CA ILE A 575 -9.00 -5.78 21.64
C ILE A 575 -10.18 -4.88 21.23
N ARG A 576 -11.17 -4.76 22.10
CA ARG A 576 -12.29 -3.84 21.90
C ARG A 576 -12.08 -2.54 22.65
N GLU A 577 -12.47 -1.44 22.02
CA GLU A 577 -12.37 -0.11 22.60
C GLU A 577 -13.11 -0.04 23.94
N ASN A 578 -12.42 0.46 24.99
CA ASN A 578 -12.90 0.58 26.37
C ASN A 578 -13.21 -0.75 27.10
N GLU A 579 -12.79 -1.90 26.56
CA GLU A 579 -12.88 -3.18 27.28
C GLU A 579 -11.53 -3.54 27.90
N LYS A 580 -11.52 -3.98 29.17
CA LYS A 580 -10.28 -4.37 29.88
C LYS A 580 -9.79 -5.76 29.51
N SER A 581 -10.68 -6.63 29.06
CA SER A 581 -10.37 -8.00 28.65
C SER A 581 -9.99 -8.06 27.19
N VAL A 582 -9.13 -9.01 26.87
CA VAL A 582 -8.82 -9.41 25.48
C VAL A 582 -9.41 -10.77 25.19
N LYS A 583 -9.82 -10.99 23.95
CA LYS A 583 -10.28 -12.30 23.50
C LYS A 583 -9.19 -12.90 22.59
N GLN A 584 -8.70 -14.10 22.93
CA GLN A 584 -7.88 -14.88 22.01
C GLN A 584 -8.76 -15.35 20.85
N ILE A 585 -8.29 -15.21 19.62
CA ILE A 585 -8.98 -15.63 18.39
C ILE A 585 -8.35 -16.92 17.84
N PHE A 586 -7.01 -16.94 17.70
CA PHE A 586 -6.22 -18.08 17.27
C PHE A 586 -5.09 -18.36 18.26
#